data_d108cc020bdf57e8a42616a7d78dab32
#
_entry.id   d108cc020bdf57e8a42616a7d78dab32
#
_cell.length_a   1.000
_cell.length_b   1.000
_cell.length_c   1.000
_cell.angle_alpha   90.00
_cell.angle_beta   90.00
_cell.angle_gamma   90.00
#
_symmetry.space_group_name_H-M   'P 1'
#
loop_
_entity.id
_entity.type
_entity.pdbx_description
1 polymer ?
#
loop_
_entity_poly.entity_id
_entity_poly.type
_entity_poly.pdbx_seq_one_letter_code
_entity_poly.pdbx_strand_id
1 'polypeptide(L)'
;MQYRLLGNSGLRVSAIGLGTNQFGGKVDQLDTAQIVSGAIDLGINFIDTADIYQQGRSEEALGVALKGKWDKVIMATKVVSPTGDGPNDKGASRYHIMQNVEASLRRLQTDHIDLYQMHRWDNDTPLEETLRTLDDLVSSGKVRYIGASNYAAWQLARANLLAEVRGWVPFVSIQNHYHMFEREQEREIIPFCNAHNVGILPFFPLAGGFLTGKYKRGEAAPAGSRGENSPYVQKYMTDANYDKVEKLTAWAEERGHTMGELAHAWLLAQPSVSSVISGATKLSHVQANAKAADWALTAEEFAEVNGVLNGE
;
A
#
# COMPACT_ATOMS: atom_id res chain seq x y z
N MET A 1 -7.51 14.82 -8.28
CA MET A 1 -6.64 14.00 -7.35
C MET A 1 -6.18 14.88 -6.19
N GLN A 2 -6.33 14.44 -4.95
CA GLN A 2 -5.84 15.09 -3.75
C GLN A 2 -4.43 14.59 -3.41
N TYR A 3 -3.61 15.47 -2.76
CA TYR A 3 -2.27 15.12 -2.28
C TYR A 3 -2.20 15.32 -0.77
N ARG A 4 -1.57 14.37 -0.08
CA ARG A 4 -1.41 14.36 1.38
C ARG A 4 0.06 14.27 1.75
N LEU A 5 0.43 14.74 2.92
CA LEU A 5 1.78 14.53 3.45
C LEU A 5 1.97 13.04 3.79
N LEU A 6 3.16 12.52 3.51
CA LEU A 6 3.54 11.18 3.93
C LEU A 6 4.06 11.24 5.38
N GLY A 7 3.14 11.09 6.31
CA GLY A 7 3.44 11.20 7.74
C GLY A 7 4.14 12.50 8.11
N ASN A 8 5.12 12.43 9.01
CA ASN A 8 5.94 13.56 9.45
C ASN A 8 7.08 13.84 8.46
N SER A 9 6.75 14.02 7.19
CA SER A 9 7.70 14.40 6.15
C SER A 9 7.15 15.53 5.28
N GLY A 10 8.01 16.22 4.55
CA GLY A 10 7.60 17.21 3.55
C GLY A 10 7.09 16.60 2.23
N LEU A 11 7.13 15.26 2.10
CA LEU A 11 6.78 14.57 0.87
C LEU A 11 5.26 14.52 0.67
N ARG A 12 4.78 14.94 -0.51
CA ARG A 12 3.37 14.88 -0.88
C ARG A 12 3.11 13.74 -1.85
N VAL A 13 2.23 12.84 -1.44
CA VAL A 13 1.78 11.68 -2.21
C VAL A 13 0.32 11.82 -2.59
N SER A 14 -0.08 11.28 -3.74
CA SER A 14 -1.49 11.20 -4.15
C SER A 14 -2.29 10.36 -3.15
N ALA A 15 -3.52 10.76 -2.85
CA ALA A 15 -4.41 10.05 -1.92
C ALA A 15 -4.67 8.59 -2.35
N ILE A 16 -4.58 8.31 -3.66
CA ILE A 16 -4.56 6.95 -4.22
C ILE A 16 -3.16 6.68 -4.75
N GLY A 17 -2.57 5.57 -4.31
CA GLY A 17 -1.30 5.03 -4.81
C GLY A 17 -1.53 3.83 -5.73
N LEU A 18 -0.66 3.65 -6.71
CA LEU A 18 -0.69 2.51 -7.63
C LEU A 18 0.11 1.34 -7.05
N GLY A 19 -0.58 0.27 -6.66
CA GLY A 19 0.02 -1.01 -6.26
C GLY A 19 0.32 -1.91 -7.47
N THR A 20 1.52 -2.47 -7.56
CA THR A 20 2.04 -3.09 -8.78
C THR A 20 2.40 -4.57 -8.65
N ASN A 21 1.86 -5.30 -7.68
CA ASN A 21 2.21 -6.70 -7.41
C ASN A 21 1.89 -7.68 -8.55
N GLN A 22 1.17 -7.25 -9.60
CA GLN A 22 0.84 -8.05 -10.78
C GLN A 22 1.67 -7.68 -12.02
N PHE A 23 2.49 -6.62 -11.95
CA PHE A 23 3.31 -6.14 -13.06
C PHE A 23 4.49 -7.08 -13.31
N GLY A 24 4.85 -7.29 -14.57
CA GLY A 24 5.82 -8.29 -14.96
C GLY A 24 5.34 -9.74 -14.79
N GLY A 25 4.05 -9.94 -14.52
CA GLY A 25 3.40 -11.22 -14.41
C GLY A 25 2.08 -11.20 -15.19
N LYS A 26 0.94 -11.09 -14.50
CA LYS A 26 -0.39 -10.99 -15.16
C LYS A 26 -0.53 -9.72 -16.01
N VAL A 27 0.14 -8.63 -15.63
CA VAL A 27 0.24 -7.38 -16.38
C VAL A 27 1.57 -7.39 -17.12
N ASP A 28 1.54 -7.46 -18.44
CA ASP A 28 2.73 -7.47 -19.27
C ASP A 28 3.38 -6.07 -19.38
N GLN A 29 4.46 -5.95 -20.17
CA GLN A 29 5.22 -4.71 -20.30
C GLN A 29 4.43 -3.61 -21.01
N LEU A 30 3.58 -3.94 -22.00
CA LEU A 30 2.79 -2.95 -22.74
C LEU A 30 1.68 -2.41 -21.85
N ASP A 31 0.95 -3.29 -21.18
CA ASP A 31 -0.08 -2.94 -20.20
C ASP A 31 0.51 -2.14 -19.04
N THR A 32 1.71 -2.52 -18.54
CA THR A 32 2.42 -1.76 -17.50
C THR A 32 2.67 -0.33 -17.95
N ALA A 33 3.20 -0.11 -19.15
CA ALA A 33 3.48 1.23 -19.67
C ALA A 33 2.20 2.06 -19.82
N GLN A 34 1.10 1.45 -20.30
CA GLN A 34 -0.20 2.11 -20.43
C GLN A 34 -0.80 2.49 -19.07
N ILE A 35 -0.77 1.55 -18.10
CA ILE A 35 -1.31 1.77 -16.75
C ILE A 35 -0.52 2.86 -16.03
N VAL A 36 0.82 2.82 -16.08
CA VAL A 36 1.69 3.82 -15.44
C VAL A 36 1.49 5.20 -16.06
N SER A 37 1.43 5.30 -17.40
CA SER A 37 1.17 6.58 -18.06
C SER A 37 -0.19 7.15 -17.69
N GLY A 38 -1.23 6.31 -17.75
CA GLY A 38 -2.58 6.74 -17.37
C GLY A 38 -2.70 7.11 -15.88
N ALA A 39 -1.96 6.45 -14.99
CA ALA A 39 -1.90 6.82 -13.58
C ALA A 39 -1.30 8.23 -13.39
N ILE A 40 -0.19 8.52 -14.07
CA ILE A 40 0.45 9.85 -14.06
C ILE A 40 -0.50 10.91 -14.62
N ASP A 41 -1.18 10.64 -15.73
CA ASP A 41 -2.13 11.56 -16.37
C ASP A 41 -3.34 11.87 -15.47
N LEU A 42 -3.73 10.94 -14.59
CA LEU A 42 -4.76 11.11 -13.57
C LEU A 42 -4.26 11.78 -12.27
N GLY A 43 -2.97 12.16 -12.23
CA GLY A 43 -2.35 12.80 -11.07
C GLY A 43 -1.93 11.84 -9.97
N ILE A 44 -1.89 10.52 -10.21
CA ILE A 44 -1.30 9.57 -9.28
C ILE A 44 0.21 9.67 -9.38
N ASN A 45 0.84 10.11 -8.30
CA ASN A 45 2.30 10.24 -8.23
C ASN A 45 2.96 9.18 -7.33
N PHE A 46 2.20 8.37 -6.61
CA PHE A 46 2.73 7.37 -5.69
C PHE A 46 2.59 5.96 -6.27
N ILE A 47 3.72 5.29 -6.50
CA ILE A 47 3.78 3.94 -7.07
C ILE A 47 4.47 3.01 -6.07
N ASP A 48 3.80 1.91 -5.69
CA ASP A 48 4.27 0.95 -4.71
C ASP A 48 4.55 -0.41 -5.35
N THR A 49 5.77 -0.89 -5.18
CA THR A 49 6.25 -2.21 -5.61
C THR A 49 6.98 -2.94 -4.47
N ALA A 50 7.67 -4.04 -4.77
CA ALA A 50 8.60 -4.74 -3.89
C ALA A 50 9.60 -5.57 -4.69
N ASP A 51 10.76 -5.83 -4.10
CA ASP A 51 11.83 -6.66 -4.65
C ASP A 51 11.40 -8.09 -5.02
N ILE A 52 10.42 -8.64 -4.29
CA ILE A 52 9.89 -9.99 -4.52
C ILE A 52 8.71 -10.06 -5.49
N TYR A 53 8.08 -8.93 -5.85
CA TYR A 53 6.89 -8.99 -6.70
C TYR A 53 7.26 -9.54 -8.08
N GLN A 54 6.60 -10.66 -8.43
CA GLN A 54 6.91 -11.41 -9.65
C GLN A 54 8.41 -11.75 -9.78
N GLN A 55 9.10 -12.00 -8.65
CA GLN A 55 10.54 -12.29 -8.60
C GLN A 55 11.42 -11.15 -9.16
N GLY A 56 11.08 -9.92 -8.80
CA GLY A 56 11.76 -8.70 -9.25
C GLY A 56 11.25 -8.11 -10.57
N ARG A 57 10.47 -8.88 -11.35
CA ARG A 57 9.95 -8.41 -12.65
C ARG A 57 9.02 -7.21 -12.56
N SER A 58 8.38 -7.00 -11.39
CA SER A 58 7.59 -5.78 -11.18
C SER A 58 8.45 -4.53 -11.20
N GLU A 59 9.62 -4.55 -10.56
CA GLU A 59 10.58 -3.44 -10.58
C GLU A 59 11.18 -3.26 -12.00
N GLU A 60 11.51 -4.35 -12.71
CA GLU A 60 12.01 -4.30 -14.09
C GLU A 60 10.99 -3.65 -15.04
N ALA A 61 9.73 -4.07 -14.95
CA ALA A 61 8.66 -3.51 -15.78
C ALA A 61 8.43 -2.03 -15.51
N LEU A 62 8.52 -1.60 -14.23
CA LEU A 62 8.43 -0.20 -13.82
C LEU A 62 9.64 0.61 -14.31
N GLY A 63 10.86 0.07 -14.22
CA GLY A 63 12.07 0.73 -14.71
C GLY A 63 11.95 1.11 -16.19
N VAL A 64 11.42 0.20 -17.00
CA VAL A 64 11.16 0.44 -18.43
C VAL A 64 10.02 1.46 -18.62
N ALA A 65 8.90 1.33 -17.89
CA ALA A 65 7.72 2.19 -18.06
C ALA A 65 7.95 3.63 -17.62
N LEU A 66 8.86 3.84 -16.65
CA LEU A 66 9.16 5.15 -16.06
C LEU A 66 10.34 5.88 -16.72
N LYS A 67 10.95 5.29 -17.73
CA LYS A 67 12.05 5.96 -18.44
C LYS A 67 11.64 7.35 -18.93
N GLY A 68 12.35 8.39 -18.45
CA GLY A 68 12.06 9.80 -18.75
C GLY A 68 10.84 10.38 -18.01
N LYS A 69 10.35 9.70 -16.95
CA LYS A 69 9.19 10.14 -16.15
C LYS A 69 9.44 10.08 -14.63
N TRP A 70 10.67 9.81 -14.20
CA TRP A 70 11.01 9.66 -12.79
C TRP A 70 10.70 10.90 -11.94
N ASP A 71 10.78 12.09 -12.54
CA ASP A 71 10.43 13.36 -11.92
C ASP A 71 8.93 13.54 -11.62
N LYS A 72 8.08 12.65 -12.14
CA LYS A 72 6.62 12.69 -11.98
C LYS A 72 6.10 11.77 -10.91
N VAL A 73 6.95 10.89 -10.35
CA VAL A 73 6.51 9.83 -9.44
C VAL A 73 7.35 9.79 -8.17
N ILE A 74 6.74 9.30 -7.13
CA ILE A 74 7.35 8.90 -5.86
C ILE A 74 7.35 7.37 -5.86
N MET A 75 8.54 6.79 -5.93
CA MET A 75 8.71 5.34 -6.00
C MET A 75 8.92 4.73 -4.63
N ALA A 76 8.02 3.81 -4.25
CA ALA A 76 8.17 2.98 -3.07
C ALA A 76 8.50 1.53 -3.47
N THR A 77 9.54 0.96 -2.87
CA THR A 77 9.82 -0.49 -2.95
C THR A 77 10.14 -1.05 -1.57
N LYS A 78 10.31 -2.37 -1.47
CA LYS A 78 10.42 -3.08 -0.18
C LYS A 78 11.54 -4.11 -0.21
N VAL A 79 12.00 -4.47 1.01
CA VAL A 79 13.06 -5.48 1.26
C VAL A 79 12.66 -6.36 2.45
N VAL A 80 13.41 -7.38 2.76
CA VAL A 80 13.30 -8.36 3.87
C VAL A 80 12.81 -9.72 3.40
N SER A 81 11.90 -9.75 2.45
CA SER A 81 11.37 -11.02 1.96
C SER A 81 12.44 -11.83 1.23
N PRO A 82 12.32 -13.18 1.19
CA PRO A 82 13.31 -14.02 0.52
C PRO A 82 13.41 -13.70 -0.99
N THR A 83 14.61 -13.42 -1.47
CA THR A 83 14.93 -13.18 -2.89
C THR A 83 15.75 -14.31 -3.52
N GLY A 84 16.10 -15.33 -2.72
CA GLY A 84 16.81 -16.54 -3.10
C GLY A 84 16.73 -17.60 -2.00
N ASP A 85 17.47 -18.70 -2.19
CA ASP A 85 17.47 -19.86 -1.28
C ASP A 85 18.66 -19.86 -0.29
N GLY A 86 19.55 -18.91 -0.41
CA GLY A 86 20.72 -18.78 0.46
C GLY A 86 20.37 -18.28 1.87
N PRO A 87 21.22 -18.57 2.86
CA PRO A 87 20.97 -18.20 4.25
C PRO A 87 20.90 -16.69 4.48
N ASN A 88 21.50 -15.89 3.60
CA ASN A 88 21.50 -14.43 3.67
C ASN A 88 20.63 -13.77 2.59
N ASP A 89 19.78 -14.54 1.90
CA ASP A 89 18.90 -14.02 0.86
C ASP A 89 17.53 -13.55 1.42
N LYS A 90 17.46 -13.32 2.71
CA LYS A 90 16.27 -12.83 3.43
C LYS A 90 16.67 -12.09 4.71
N GLY A 91 15.67 -11.40 5.30
CA GLY A 91 15.80 -10.76 6.61
C GLY A 91 16.22 -9.30 6.53
N ALA A 92 16.41 -8.71 7.69
CA ALA A 92 16.68 -7.28 7.85
C ALA A 92 18.16 -6.97 8.13
N SER A 93 19.06 -7.96 7.90
CA SER A 93 20.49 -7.76 8.10
C SER A 93 21.06 -6.68 7.17
N ARG A 94 22.11 -6.01 7.62
CA ARG A 94 22.85 -5.05 6.81
C ARG A 94 23.28 -5.65 5.47
N TYR A 95 23.74 -6.89 5.48
CA TYR A 95 24.19 -7.62 4.29
C TYR A 95 23.05 -7.70 3.25
N HIS A 96 21.90 -8.20 3.63
CA HIS A 96 20.75 -8.38 2.74
C HIS A 96 20.18 -7.05 2.26
N ILE A 97 19.99 -6.06 3.16
CA ILE A 97 19.48 -4.74 2.80
C ILE A 97 20.36 -4.05 1.76
N MET A 98 21.69 -4.04 1.97
CA MET A 98 22.63 -3.39 1.06
C MET A 98 22.68 -4.06 -0.32
N GLN A 99 22.62 -5.40 -0.38
CA GLN A 99 22.56 -6.10 -1.66
C GLN A 99 21.26 -5.85 -2.42
N ASN A 100 20.12 -5.87 -1.71
CA ASN A 100 18.82 -5.72 -2.34
C ASN A 100 18.52 -4.29 -2.78
N VAL A 101 18.97 -3.26 -2.06
CA VAL A 101 18.83 -1.89 -2.54
C VAL A 101 19.53 -1.69 -3.87
N GLU A 102 20.77 -2.21 -4.04
CA GLU A 102 21.50 -2.16 -5.31
C GLU A 102 20.79 -2.94 -6.43
N ALA A 103 20.22 -4.09 -6.08
CA ALA A 103 19.46 -4.90 -7.04
C ALA A 103 18.19 -4.18 -7.48
N SER A 104 17.44 -3.56 -6.54
CA SER A 104 16.24 -2.76 -6.82
C SER A 104 16.56 -1.53 -7.68
N LEU A 105 17.61 -0.78 -7.36
CA LEU A 105 18.06 0.35 -8.18
C LEU A 105 18.38 -0.05 -9.63
N ARG A 106 19.06 -1.20 -9.82
CA ARG A 106 19.33 -1.72 -11.17
C ARG A 106 18.07 -2.12 -11.91
N ARG A 107 17.12 -2.84 -11.26
CA ARG A 107 15.85 -3.25 -11.90
C ARG A 107 14.98 -2.04 -12.24
N LEU A 108 14.87 -1.10 -11.32
CA LEU A 108 14.13 0.16 -11.50
C LEU A 108 14.82 1.12 -12.48
N GLN A 109 16.10 0.93 -12.81
CA GLN A 109 16.88 1.82 -13.69
C GLN A 109 16.92 3.28 -13.18
N THR A 110 17.12 3.45 -11.88
CA THR A 110 17.20 4.76 -11.19
C THR A 110 18.37 4.77 -10.21
N ASP A 111 18.81 5.94 -9.80
CA ASP A 111 19.90 6.13 -8.84
C ASP A 111 19.43 6.28 -7.38
N HIS A 112 18.11 6.40 -7.16
CA HIS A 112 17.53 6.52 -5.83
C HIS A 112 16.13 5.88 -5.72
N ILE A 113 15.73 5.57 -4.48
CA ILE A 113 14.38 5.14 -4.09
C ILE A 113 13.79 6.21 -3.18
N ASP A 114 12.58 6.68 -3.47
CA ASP A 114 11.95 7.70 -2.64
C ASP A 114 11.49 7.16 -1.29
N LEU A 115 10.85 5.98 -1.25
CA LEU A 115 10.44 5.33 -0.01
C LEU A 115 10.90 3.86 0.00
N TYR A 116 11.83 3.53 0.89
CA TYR A 116 12.29 2.14 1.07
C TYR A 116 11.66 1.54 2.32
N GLN A 117 10.90 0.45 2.14
CA GLN A 117 10.08 -0.10 3.20
C GLN A 117 10.61 -1.46 3.67
N MET A 118 10.67 -1.65 4.99
CA MET A 118 10.82 -2.97 5.58
C MET A 118 9.52 -3.74 5.39
N HIS A 119 9.52 -4.79 4.52
CA HIS A 119 8.30 -5.48 4.10
C HIS A 119 7.58 -6.19 5.26
N ARG A 120 8.35 -6.58 6.28
CA ARG A 120 7.88 -7.17 7.54
C ARG A 120 8.91 -7.00 8.64
N TRP A 121 8.49 -7.20 9.86
CA TRP A 121 9.39 -7.33 10.99
C TRP A 121 10.25 -8.58 10.85
N ASP A 122 11.54 -8.46 11.19
CA ASP A 122 12.48 -9.57 11.31
C ASP A 122 12.87 -9.76 12.79
N ASN A 123 12.61 -10.98 13.32
CA ASN A 123 12.92 -11.30 14.69
C ASN A 123 14.39 -11.72 14.90
N ASP A 124 15.08 -12.07 13.82
CA ASP A 124 16.42 -12.65 13.89
C ASP A 124 17.52 -11.58 13.81
N THR A 125 17.21 -10.42 13.24
CA THR A 125 18.19 -9.32 13.13
C THR A 125 18.01 -8.29 14.25
N PRO A 126 19.10 -7.87 14.94
CA PRO A 126 19.05 -6.77 15.89
C PRO A 126 18.51 -5.50 15.22
N LEU A 127 17.50 -4.87 15.84
CA LEU A 127 16.85 -3.68 15.31
C LEU A 127 17.82 -2.53 15.04
N GLU A 128 18.86 -2.41 15.88
CA GLU A 128 19.93 -1.41 15.74
C GLU A 128 20.69 -1.57 14.42
N GLU A 129 21.00 -2.81 14.01
CA GLU A 129 21.68 -3.09 12.74
C GLU A 129 20.83 -2.64 11.57
N THR A 130 19.54 -2.98 11.58
CA THR A 130 18.57 -2.60 10.55
C THR A 130 18.45 -1.08 10.43
N LEU A 131 18.16 -0.40 11.55
CA LEU A 131 17.95 1.06 11.53
C LEU A 131 19.22 1.82 11.14
N ARG A 132 20.40 1.38 11.64
CA ARG A 132 21.67 1.99 11.26
C ARG A 132 21.93 1.82 9.75
N THR A 133 21.59 0.66 9.20
CA THR A 133 21.73 0.42 7.75
C THR A 133 20.84 1.34 6.92
N LEU A 134 19.59 1.50 7.34
CA LEU A 134 18.64 2.39 6.68
C LEU A 134 19.07 3.86 6.76
N ASP A 135 19.61 4.29 7.90
CA ASP A 135 20.17 5.63 8.09
C ASP A 135 21.38 5.88 7.16
N ASP A 136 22.28 4.89 7.01
CA ASP A 136 23.38 4.97 6.06
C ASP A 136 22.89 5.09 4.61
N LEU A 137 21.81 4.40 4.23
CA LEU A 137 21.21 4.49 2.88
C LEU A 137 20.58 5.87 2.62
N VAL A 138 19.94 6.48 3.62
CA VAL A 138 19.43 7.84 3.50
C VAL A 138 20.59 8.84 3.43
N SER A 139 21.58 8.71 4.30
CA SER A 139 22.76 9.59 4.30
C SER A 139 23.57 9.53 3.00
N SER A 140 23.60 8.36 2.34
CA SER A 140 24.26 8.20 1.03
C SER A 140 23.43 8.72 -0.16
N GLY A 141 22.16 9.11 0.05
CA GLY A 141 21.24 9.56 -0.98
C GLY A 141 20.61 8.47 -1.84
N LYS A 142 20.91 7.19 -1.61
CA LYS A 142 20.27 6.07 -2.31
C LYS A 142 18.81 5.88 -1.95
N VAL A 143 18.43 6.29 -0.75
CA VAL A 143 17.07 6.28 -0.24
C VAL A 143 16.73 7.66 0.28
N ARG A 144 15.54 8.16 0.05
CA ARG A 144 15.10 9.48 0.55
C ARG A 144 14.34 9.38 1.87
N TYR A 145 13.41 8.42 1.96
CA TYR A 145 12.60 8.17 3.15
C TYR A 145 12.52 6.67 3.43
N ILE A 146 12.30 6.31 4.69
CA ILE A 146 12.12 4.93 5.09
C ILE A 146 10.73 4.69 5.68
N GLY A 147 10.20 3.48 5.49
CA GLY A 147 8.90 3.05 5.98
C GLY A 147 8.92 1.63 6.51
N ALA A 148 7.90 1.28 7.29
CA ALA A 148 7.65 -0.09 7.75
C ALA A 148 6.43 -0.67 7.05
N SER A 149 6.33 -2.00 6.98
CA SER A 149 5.13 -2.71 6.54
C SER A 149 4.91 -3.95 7.41
N ASN A 150 3.65 -4.26 7.71
CA ASN A 150 3.28 -5.41 8.54
C ASN A 150 3.96 -5.43 9.92
N TYR A 151 4.19 -4.25 10.51
CA TYR A 151 4.67 -4.10 11.88
C TYR A 151 3.48 -3.97 12.84
N ALA A 152 3.63 -4.53 14.04
CA ALA A 152 2.77 -4.20 15.17
C ALA A 152 3.09 -2.80 15.71
N ALA A 153 2.16 -2.18 16.44
CA ALA A 153 2.34 -0.83 16.99
C ALA A 153 3.58 -0.73 17.89
N TRP A 154 3.81 -1.71 18.76
CA TRP A 154 4.98 -1.72 19.64
C TRP A 154 6.33 -1.83 18.89
N GLN A 155 6.33 -2.53 17.73
CA GLN A 155 7.52 -2.66 16.88
C GLN A 155 7.85 -1.33 16.22
N LEU A 156 6.84 -0.65 15.66
CA LEU A 156 6.99 0.66 15.06
C LEU A 156 7.40 1.71 16.09
N ALA A 157 6.75 1.72 17.26
CA ALA A 157 7.08 2.63 18.36
C ALA A 157 8.52 2.43 18.84
N ARG A 158 8.95 1.17 19.04
CA ARG A 158 10.33 0.84 19.45
C ARG A 158 11.35 1.29 18.41
N ALA A 159 11.05 1.08 17.11
CA ALA A 159 11.95 1.48 16.03
C ALA A 159 12.11 3.00 15.96
N ASN A 160 11.01 3.76 16.01
CA ASN A 160 11.06 5.21 15.92
C ASN A 160 11.69 5.85 17.19
N LEU A 161 11.39 5.33 18.38
CA LEU A 161 12.05 5.78 19.62
C LEU A 161 13.57 5.52 19.58
N LEU A 162 13.99 4.35 19.12
CA LEU A 162 15.41 4.02 18.99
C LEU A 162 16.10 4.95 17.97
N ALA A 163 15.46 5.20 16.82
CA ALA A 163 15.97 6.14 15.82
C ALA A 163 16.14 7.54 16.41
N GLU A 164 15.15 8.05 17.16
CA GLU A 164 15.20 9.35 17.83
C GLU A 164 16.37 9.43 18.81
N VAL A 165 16.50 8.43 19.70
CA VAL A 165 17.60 8.41 20.72
C VAL A 165 18.99 8.35 20.07
N ARG A 166 19.10 7.69 18.92
CA ARG A 166 20.37 7.55 18.19
C ARG A 166 20.64 8.70 17.20
N GLY A 167 19.68 9.60 16.97
CA GLY A 167 19.77 10.64 15.94
C GLY A 167 19.75 10.07 14.51
N TRP A 168 19.08 8.93 14.31
CA TRP A 168 18.86 8.29 13.01
C TRP A 168 17.49 8.69 12.42
N VAL A 169 17.32 8.47 11.12
CA VAL A 169 16.05 8.73 10.46
C VAL A 169 14.95 7.77 10.96
N PRO A 170 13.75 8.26 11.33
CA PRO A 170 12.63 7.43 11.72
C PRO A 170 11.86 6.90 10.52
N PHE A 171 11.05 5.87 10.72
CA PHE A 171 10.01 5.48 9.75
C PHE A 171 8.95 6.57 9.65
N VAL A 172 8.76 7.10 8.44
CA VAL A 172 7.74 8.14 8.16
C VAL A 172 6.37 7.54 7.85
N SER A 173 6.32 6.25 7.51
CA SER A 173 5.08 5.56 7.15
C SER A 173 5.04 4.13 7.62
N ILE A 174 3.80 3.61 7.71
CA ILE A 174 3.53 2.18 7.87
C ILE A 174 2.53 1.70 6.83
N GLN A 175 2.85 0.57 6.16
CA GLN A 175 1.97 -0.06 5.18
C GLN A 175 1.41 -1.36 5.75
N ASN A 176 0.13 -1.36 6.16
CA ASN A 176 -0.53 -2.50 6.77
C ASN A 176 -1.82 -2.88 6.05
N HIS A 177 -2.24 -4.14 6.25
CA HIS A 177 -3.53 -4.62 5.77
C HIS A 177 -4.65 -3.92 6.52
N TYR A 178 -5.39 -3.05 5.83
CA TYR A 178 -6.48 -2.29 6.44
C TYR A 178 -7.56 -1.97 5.41
N HIS A 179 -8.77 -2.36 5.71
CA HIS A 179 -9.99 -2.06 4.97
C HIS A 179 -11.23 -2.37 5.82
N MET A 180 -12.43 -2.09 5.35
CA MET A 180 -13.70 -2.19 6.07
C MET A 180 -13.92 -3.51 6.84
N PHE A 181 -13.33 -4.63 6.41
CA PHE A 181 -13.42 -5.95 7.06
C PHE A 181 -12.13 -6.42 7.74
N GLU A 182 -11.06 -5.63 7.72
CA GLU A 182 -9.79 -5.87 8.44
C GLU A 182 -9.44 -4.63 9.23
N ARG A 183 -9.98 -4.53 10.44
CA ARG A 183 -9.98 -3.31 11.26
C ARG A 183 -9.05 -3.38 12.48
N GLU A 184 -8.24 -4.41 12.60
CA GLU A 184 -7.32 -4.59 13.74
C GLU A 184 -6.37 -3.39 13.92
N GLN A 185 -6.06 -2.68 12.83
CA GLN A 185 -5.21 -1.50 12.87
C GLN A 185 -5.79 -0.34 13.71
N GLU A 186 -7.10 -0.33 13.92
CA GLU A 186 -7.81 0.70 14.69
C GLU A 186 -7.52 0.63 16.20
N ARG A 187 -7.06 -0.52 16.69
CA ARG A 187 -6.80 -0.72 18.13
C ARG A 187 -5.56 0.00 18.61
N GLU A 188 -4.47 -0.05 17.85
CA GLU A 188 -3.18 0.48 18.28
C GLU A 188 -2.44 1.26 17.18
N ILE A 189 -2.40 0.75 15.94
CA ILE A 189 -1.64 1.39 14.84
C ILE A 189 -2.19 2.77 14.53
N ILE A 190 -3.49 2.90 14.30
CA ILE A 190 -4.11 4.20 13.96
C ILE A 190 -3.94 5.21 15.09
N PRO A 191 -4.24 4.89 16.37
CA PRO A 191 -3.95 5.79 17.49
C PRO A 191 -2.49 6.21 17.58
N PHE A 192 -1.55 5.26 17.43
CA PHE A 192 -0.12 5.56 17.41
C PHE A 192 0.25 6.51 16.25
N CYS A 193 -0.18 6.19 15.05
CA CYS A 193 0.11 7.00 13.85
C CYS A 193 -0.44 8.41 13.96
N ASN A 194 -1.66 8.58 14.50
CA ASN A 194 -2.26 9.89 14.75
C ASN A 194 -1.45 10.70 15.79
N ALA A 195 -0.98 10.05 16.87
CA ALA A 195 -0.23 10.72 17.93
C ALA A 195 1.19 11.13 17.51
N HIS A 196 1.80 10.35 16.60
CA HIS A 196 3.20 10.52 16.19
C HIS A 196 3.38 11.01 14.74
N ASN A 197 2.29 11.36 14.05
CA ASN A 197 2.30 11.79 12.66
C ASN A 197 3.00 10.80 11.70
N VAL A 198 2.80 9.49 11.89
CA VAL A 198 3.26 8.47 10.95
C VAL A 198 2.16 8.23 9.91
N GLY A 199 2.53 8.25 8.62
CA GLY A 199 1.57 8.04 7.53
C GLY A 199 1.16 6.58 7.39
N ILE A 200 -0.14 6.32 7.27
CA ILE A 200 -0.65 4.97 6.98
C ILE A 200 -0.84 4.80 5.48
N LEU A 201 -0.38 3.66 4.97
CA LEU A 201 -0.52 3.22 3.58
C LEU A 201 -1.32 1.91 3.54
N PRO A 202 -2.67 1.96 3.60
CA PRO A 202 -3.48 0.75 3.55
C PRO A 202 -3.26 -0.01 2.25
N PHE A 203 -2.99 -1.31 2.32
CA PHE A 203 -2.98 -2.16 1.14
C PHE A 203 -4.21 -3.08 1.13
N PHE A 204 -4.56 -3.59 -0.07
CA PHE A 204 -5.71 -4.47 -0.30
C PHE A 204 -7.08 -3.81 0.00
N PRO A 205 -7.27 -2.52 -0.35
CA PRO A 205 -8.38 -1.68 0.12
C PRO A 205 -9.76 -2.21 -0.26
N LEU A 206 -9.84 -3.00 -1.32
CA LEU A 206 -11.09 -3.57 -1.85
C LEU A 206 -11.30 -5.04 -1.44
N ALA A 207 -10.60 -5.56 -0.42
CA ALA A 207 -10.70 -6.95 0.01
C ALA A 207 -10.63 -7.95 -1.16
N GLY A 208 -9.67 -7.74 -2.09
CA GLY A 208 -9.52 -8.54 -3.31
C GLY A 208 -10.64 -8.39 -4.33
N GLY A 209 -11.40 -7.34 -4.22
CA GLY A 209 -12.55 -7.03 -5.05
C GLY A 209 -13.89 -7.36 -4.42
N PHE A 210 -13.93 -7.87 -3.18
CA PHE A 210 -15.19 -8.11 -2.46
C PHE A 210 -15.94 -6.80 -2.23
N LEU A 211 -15.22 -5.75 -1.86
CA LEU A 211 -15.75 -4.39 -1.66
C LEU A 211 -16.02 -3.61 -2.97
N THR A 212 -16.07 -4.26 -4.12
CA THR A 212 -16.57 -3.64 -5.36
C THR A 212 -18.03 -3.99 -5.66
N GLY A 213 -18.64 -4.88 -4.86
CA GLY A 213 -19.99 -5.38 -5.09
C GLY A 213 -20.13 -6.36 -6.26
N LYS A 214 -19.02 -6.81 -6.88
CA LYS A 214 -19.05 -7.72 -8.05
C LYS A 214 -19.35 -9.17 -7.69
N TYR A 215 -19.13 -9.57 -6.44
CA TYR A 215 -19.46 -10.91 -5.95
C TYR A 215 -20.88 -10.89 -5.40
N LYS A 216 -21.74 -11.77 -5.93
CA LYS A 216 -23.14 -11.85 -5.53
C LYS A 216 -23.37 -13.06 -4.64
N ARG A 217 -24.23 -12.92 -3.64
CA ARG A 217 -24.63 -14.00 -2.74
C ARG A 217 -25.26 -15.15 -3.53
N GLY A 218 -24.78 -16.37 -3.27
CA GLY A 218 -25.29 -17.59 -3.91
C GLY A 218 -24.87 -17.79 -5.38
N GLU A 219 -24.07 -16.88 -5.93
CA GLU A 219 -23.54 -17.00 -7.30
C GLU A 219 -22.06 -17.41 -7.28
N ALA A 220 -21.65 -18.12 -8.34
CA ALA A 220 -20.23 -18.39 -8.55
C ALA A 220 -19.45 -17.06 -8.76
N ALA A 221 -18.24 -16.99 -8.21
CA ALA A 221 -17.39 -15.83 -8.44
C ALA A 221 -17.11 -15.66 -9.93
N PRO A 222 -17.08 -14.40 -10.46
CA PRO A 222 -16.79 -14.15 -11.87
C PRO A 222 -15.48 -14.81 -12.29
N ALA A 223 -15.47 -15.45 -13.47
CA ALA A 223 -14.32 -16.17 -14.01
C ALA A 223 -13.06 -15.28 -14.08
N GLY A 224 -11.91 -15.80 -13.68
CA GLY A 224 -10.64 -15.08 -13.62
C GLY A 224 -10.54 -14.03 -12.51
N SER A 225 -11.57 -13.91 -11.65
CA SER A 225 -11.52 -13.05 -10.47
C SER A 225 -10.75 -13.71 -9.32
N ARG A 226 -10.25 -12.89 -8.36
CA ARG A 226 -9.57 -13.44 -7.17
C ARG A 226 -10.50 -14.28 -6.29
N GLY A 227 -11.80 -14.02 -6.27
CA GLY A 227 -12.77 -14.77 -5.48
C GLY A 227 -12.96 -16.21 -5.96
N GLU A 228 -12.64 -16.50 -7.22
CA GLU A 228 -12.76 -17.85 -7.79
C GLU A 228 -11.78 -18.84 -7.13
N ASN A 229 -10.51 -18.43 -6.92
CA ASN A 229 -9.44 -19.35 -6.53
C ASN A 229 -8.59 -18.87 -5.34
N SER A 230 -8.91 -17.76 -4.68
CA SER A 230 -8.12 -17.23 -3.58
C SER A 230 -8.83 -17.42 -2.23
N PRO A 231 -8.38 -18.32 -1.37
CA PRO A 231 -8.92 -18.47 -0.01
C PRO A 231 -8.84 -17.16 0.79
N TYR A 232 -7.84 -16.32 0.49
CA TYR A 232 -7.65 -15.01 1.10
C TYR A 232 -8.80 -14.03 0.80
N VAL A 233 -9.50 -14.21 -0.32
CA VAL A 233 -10.69 -13.41 -0.68
C VAL A 233 -11.96 -14.12 -0.24
N GLN A 234 -12.02 -15.44 -0.40
CA GLN A 234 -13.19 -16.28 -0.05
C GLN A 234 -13.55 -16.17 1.43
N LYS A 235 -12.58 -15.92 2.33
CA LYS A 235 -12.85 -15.72 3.76
C LYS A 235 -13.82 -14.56 4.06
N TYR A 236 -13.94 -13.59 3.14
CA TYR A 236 -14.88 -12.47 3.27
C TYR A 236 -16.28 -12.79 2.76
N MET A 237 -16.45 -13.86 1.97
CA MET A 237 -17.72 -14.23 1.32
C MET A 237 -18.65 -15.00 2.29
N THR A 238 -19.00 -14.34 3.39
CA THR A 238 -19.95 -14.85 4.39
C THR A 238 -21.27 -14.10 4.29
N ASP A 239 -22.39 -14.75 4.71
CA ASP A 239 -23.72 -14.10 4.67
C ASP A 239 -23.72 -12.76 5.41
N ALA A 240 -23.11 -12.70 6.60
CA ALA A 240 -23.01 -11.47 7.38
C ALA A 240 -22.25 -10.34 6.64
N ASN A 241 -21.22 -10.68 5.87
CA ASN A 241 -20.49 -9.69 5.09
C ASN A 241 -21.25 -9.30 3.81
N TYR A 242 -21.97 -10.22 3.18
CA TYR A 242 -22.86 -9.87 2.08
C TYR A 242 -23.96 -8.90 2.53
N ASP A 243 -24.60 -9.12 3.70
CA ASP A 243 -25.59 -8.19 4.26
C ASP A 243 -25.02 -6.76 4.38
N LYS A 244 -23.80 -6.63 4.89
CA LYS A 244 -23.12 -5.34 5.01
C LYS A 244 -22.81 -4.72 3.66
N VAL A 245 -22.24 -5.49 2.72
CA VAL A 245 -21.91 -4.97 1.38
C VAL A 245 -23.16 -4.54 0.62
N GLU A 246 -24.24 -5.30 0.70
CA GLU A 246 -25.53 -4.97 0.05
C GLU A 246 -26.11 -3.66 0.60
N LYS A 247 -26.14 -3.50 1.95
CA LYS A 247 -26.58 -2.25 2.61
C LYS A 247 -25.70 -1.07 2.21
N LEU A 248 -24.36 -1.23 2.27
CA LEU A 248 -23.41 -0.17 1.93
C LEU A 248 -23.40 0.17 0.44
N THR A 249 -23.67 -0.80 -0.43
CA THR A 249 -23.85 -0.55 -1.87
C THR A 249 -25.05 0.33 -2.12
N ALA A 250 -26.22 0.00 -1.55
CA ALA A 250 -27.42 0.83 -1.68
C ALA A 250 -27.19 2.24 -1.11
N TRP A 251 -26.55 2.35 0.05
CA TRP A 251 -26.21 3.62 0.68
C TRP A 251 -25.31 4.51 -0.19
N ALA A 252 -24.31 3.90 -0.86
CA ALA A 252 -23.42 4.61 -1.78
C ALA A 252 -24.15 5.03 -3.08
N GLU A 253 -24.98 4.14 -3.65
CA GLU A 253 -25.75 4.40 -4.88
C GLU A 253 -26.76 5.53 -4.71
N GLU A 254 -27.44 5.66 -3.56
CA GLU A 254 -28.30 6.78 -3.22
C GLU A 254 -27.56 8.13 -3.24
N ARG A 255 -26.22 8.12 -3.06
CA ARG A 255 -25.35 9.30 -3.12
C ARG A 255 -24.62 9.47 -4.45
N GLY A 256 -24.95 8.63 -5.44
CA GLY A 256 -24.35 8.68 -6.79
C GLY A 256 -22.96 8.06 -6.89
N HIS A 257 -22.59 7.21 -5.95
CA HIS A 257 -21.28 6.57 -5.85
C HIS A 257 -21.37 5.04 -5.89
N THR A 258 -20.25 4.40 -6.18
CA THR A 258 -20.12 2.94 -6.15
C THR A 258 -19.59 2.44 -4.79
N MET A 259 -19.82 1.15 -4.49
CA MET A 259 -19.23 0.52 -3.30
C MET A 259 -17.68 0.60 -3.28
N GLY A 260 -17.04 0.51 -4.45
CA GLY A 260 -15.59 0.65 -4.56
C GLY A 260 -15.10 2.06 -4.24
N GLU A 261 -15.84 3.10 -4.65
CA GLU A 261 -15.57 4.49 -4.26
C GLU A 261 -15.75 4.67 -2.75
N LEU A 262 -16.82 4.11 -2.17
CA LEU A 262 -17.07 4.14 -0.73
C LEU A 262 -15.93 3.51 0.06
N ALA A 263 -15.43 2.35 -0.36
CA ALA A 263 -14.34 1.65 0.32
C ALA A 263 -13.05 2.48 0.38
N HIS A 264 -12.73 3.21 -0.67
CA HIS A 264 -11.59 4.14 -0.67
C HIS A 264 -11.86 5.40 0.17
N ALA A 265 -13.04 6.02 0.00
CA ALA A 265 -13.43 7.21 0.75
C ALA A 265 -13.42 6.95 2.26
N TRP A 266 -13.88 5.77 2.70
CA TRP A 266 -13.83 5.35 4.10
C TRP A 266 -12.40 5.27 4.65
N LEU A 267 -11.46 4.70 3.88
CA LEU A 267 -10.04 4.69 4.27
C LEU A 267 -9.45 6.10 4.31
N LEU A 268 -9.78 6.92 3.31
CA LEU A 268 -9.31 8.31 3.22
C LEU A 268 -9.92 9.24 4.28
N ALA A 269 -11.04 8.84 4.92
CA ALA A 269 -11.60 9.56 6.06
C ALA A 269 -10.75 9.43 7.34
N GLN A 270 -9.83 8.45 7.41
CA GLN A 270 -8.86 8.34 8.51
C GLN A 270 -7.75 9.40 8.35
N PRO A 271 -7.52 10.27 9.36
CA PRO A 271 -6.58 11.40 9.23
C PRO A 271 -5.13 10.98 8.92
N SER A 272 -4.67 9.86 9.50
CA SER A 272 -3.30 9.35 9.29
C SER A 272 -3.09 8.60 7.97
N VAL A 273 -4.16 8.30 7.21
CA VAL A 273 -4.01 7.67 5.88
C VAL A 273 -3.46 8.67 4.88
N SER A 274 -2.20 8.45 4.46
CA SER A 274 -1.52 9.30 3.49
C SER A 274 -1.86 8.91 2.04
N SER A 275 -1.91 7.60 1.74
CA SER A 275 -2.24 7.11 0.40
C SER A 275 -2.80 5.68 0.50
N VAL A 276 -3.86 5.40 -0.23
CA VAL A 276 -4.47 4.06 -0.31
C VAL A 276 -3.85 3.29 -1.48
N ILE A 277 -3.14 2.19 -1.18
CA ILE A 277 -2.44 1.40 -2.20
C ILE A 277 -3.42 0.50 -2.93
N SER A 278 -3.79 0.90 -4.13
CA SER A 278 -4.79 0.22 -4.95
C SER A 278 -4.15 -0.47 -6.15
N GLY A 279 -4.26 -1.80 -6.18
CA GLY A 279 -3.77 -2.60 -7.29
C GLY A 279 -4.63 -2.43 -8.55
N ALA A 280 -3.98 -2.37 -9.71
CA ALA A 280 -4.65 -2.30 -11.00
C ALA A 280 -4.03 -3.31 -11.98
N THR A 281 -4.88 -3.93 -12.81
CA THR A 281 -4.45 -4.80 -13.92
C THR A 281 -4.94 -4.29 -15.27
N LYS A 282 -5.63 -3.15 -15.29
CA LYS A 282 -6.13 -2.45 -16.48
C LYS A 282 -6.22 -0.95 -16.17
N LEU A 283 -6.12 -0.11 -17.20
CA LEU A 283 -6.26 1.34 -17.05
C LEU A 283 -7.62 1.74 -16.46
N SER A 284 -8.70 1.03 -16.79
CA SER A 284 -10.02 1.29 -16.22
C SER A 284 -10.09 1.12 -14.70
N HIS A 285 -9.26 0.23 -14.12
CA HIS A 285 -9.16 0.10 -12.66
C HIS A 285 -8.49 1.34 -12.05
N VAL A 286 -7.45 1.88 -12.70
CA VAL A 286 -6.79 3.11 -12.25
C VAL A 286 -7.75 4.28 -12.27
N GLN A 287 -8.54 4.41 -13.35
CA GLN A 287 -9.55 5.46 -13.49
C GLN A 287 -10.61 5.38 -12.39
N ALA A 288 -11.13 4.17 -12.13
CA ALA A 288 -12.10 3.95 -11.05
C ALA A 288 -11.52 4.27 -9.66
N ASN A 289 -10.29 3.83 -9.38
CA ASN A 289 -9.63 4.11 -8.11
C ASN A 289 -9.32 5.62 -7.95
N ALA A 290 -8.88 6.30 -9.02
CA ALA A 290 -8.60 7.73 -8.98
C ALA A 290 -9.85 8.57 -8.70
N LYS A 291 -11.00 8.19 -9.28
CA LYS A 291 -12.29 8.85 -9.05
C LYS A 291 -12.72 8.77 -7.58
N ALA A 292 -12.40 7.68 -6.90
CA ALA A 292 -12.72 7.51 -5.48
C ALA A 292 -12.08 8.57 -4.56
N ALA A 293 -10.96 9.18 -4.97
CA ALA A 293 -10.31 10.25 -4.22
C ALA A 293 -11.09 11.59 -4.21
N ASP A 294 -12.11 11.71 -5.05
CA ASP A 294 -12.89 12.95 -5.13
C ASP A 294 -14.05 12.96 -4.12
N TRP A 295 -14.34 11.82 -3.48
CA TRP A 295 -15.39 11.71 -2.46
C TRP A 295 -14.79 11.77 -1.05
N ALA A 296 -15.07 12.86 -0.33
CA ALA A 296 -14.74 13.02 1.08
C ALA A 296 -16.00 12.78 1.91
N LEU A 297 -16.02 11.74 2.74
CA LEU A 297 -17.11 11.48 3.67
C LEU A 297 -17.14 12.55 4.75
N THR A 298 -18.35 13.03 5.10
CA THR A 298 -18.54 13.83 6.31
C THR A 298 -18.37 12.96 7.56
N ALA A 299 -18.27 13.58 8.74
CA ALA A 299 -18.18 12.84 10.00
C ALA A 299 -19.44 11.99 10.24
N GLU A 300 -20.61 12.52 9.90
CA GLU A 300 -21.90 11.84 9.98
C GLU A 300 -21.95 10.63 9.04
N GLU A 301 -21.58 10.81 7.77
CA GLU A 301 -21.51 9.73 6.79
C GLU A 301 -20.53 8.62 7.19
N PHE A 302 -19.36 9.00 7.73
CA PHE A 302 -18.39 8.04 8.26
C PHE A 302 -18.95 7.25 9.44
N ALA A 303 -19.73 7.90 10.34
CA ALA A 303 -20.39 7.23 11.46
C ALA A 303 -21.49 6.27 10.98
N GLU A 304 -22.35 6.68 10.02
CA GLU A 304 -23.37 5.82 9.40
C GLU A 304 -22.76 4.55 8.81
N VAL A 305 -21.69 4.70 8.00
CA VAL A 305 -20.97 3.56 7.40
C VAL A 305 -20.40 2.64 8.48
N ASN A 306 -19.81 3.19 9.55
CA ASN A 306 -19.32 2.40 10.67
C ASN A 306 -20.43 1.69 11.45
N GLY A 307 -21.61 2.28 11.59
CA GLY A 307 -22.80 1.64 12.19
C GLY A 307 -23.15 0.36 11.43
N VAL A 308 -23.28 0.43 10.09
CA VAL A 308 -23.52 -0.77 9.25
C VAL A 308 -22.40 -1.81 9.40
N LEU A 309 -21.12 -1.38 9.42
CA LEU A 309 -19.99 -2.30 9.59
C LEU A 309 -19.98 -2.99 10.95
N ASN A 310 -20.46 -2.32 12.00
CA ASN A 310 -20.56 -2.85 13.36
C ASN A 310 -21.82 -3.74 13.56
N GLY A 311 -22.78 -3.72 12.63
CA GLY A 311 -24.01 -4.50 12.69
C GLY A 311 -25.17 -3.77 13.40
N GLU A 312 -25.14 -2.45 13.36
CA GLU A 312 -26.19 -1.55 13.86
C GLU A 312 -27.27 -1.33 12.81
#